data_750d705c9354f81421a43be2df7131b4
#
_entry.id   750d705c9354f81421a43be2df7131b4
#
_cell.length_a   1.000
_cell.length_b   1.000
_cell.length_c   1.000
_cell.angle_alpha   90.00
_cell.angle_beta   90.00
_cell.angle_gamma   90.00
#
_symmetry.space_group_name_H-M   'P 1'
#
loop_
_entity.id
_entity.type
_entity.pdbx_description
1 polymer ?
#
loop_
_entity_poly.entity_id
_entity_poly.type
_entity_poly.pdbx_seq_one_letter_code
_entity_poly.pdbx_strand_id
1 'polypeptide(L)'
;MLCQQVNAPASPSQSLVQSCIPPPGIYSPGTVDEYTCSIYESLRTREHRYHVTEDIFAKQRSVRPKMRAVLVDWLVEVHQRFELEAQTLYLTINYVDRYLAQVSVNSQRFQLVGVAALLIASKFEEIYPCDMEDLLYICERSYSKTDLVDCERDLLNVFKFNLAVPSVSSFLGYFLEHFEEDDKFIGQLANYFAECSLLDFTFGATYEPSIVASACLLAAYCYIENQAPSHVWNYRLVELTGYAVEAIVPCTQDLSPILIQPTELTAIATKYSGIEFGEVGCLLLDDLEVLLF
;
A
#
# COMPACT_ATOMS: atom_id res chain seq x y z
N MET A 1 37.21 -9.30 -31.71
CA MET A 1 36.15 -9.87 -30.85
C MET A 1 35.45 -8.69 -30.18
N LEU A 2 34.26 -8.37 -30.71
CA LEU A 2 33.43 -7.24 -30.28
C LEU A 2 32.60 -7.67 -29.10
N CYS A 3 32.80 -7.06 -27.91
CA CYS A 3 31.88 -7.15 -26.81
C CYS A 3 30.67 -6.25 -27.10
N GLN A 4 29.52 -6.86 -27.32
CA GLN A 4 28.24 -6.17 -27.35
C GLN A 4 27.86 -5.76 -25.92
N GLN A 5 27.76 -4.46 -25.70
CA GLN A 5 27.12 -3.89 -24.51
C GLN A 5 25.61 -4.12 -24.61
N VAL A 6 25.05 -4.84 -23.66
CA VAL A 6 23.62 -4.98 -23.48
C VAL A 6 23.15 -3.70 -22.77
N ASN A 7 22.40 -2.86 -23.46
CA ASN A 7 21.75 -1.68 -22.92
C ASN A 7 20.67 -2.10 -21.93
N ALA A 8 20.77 -1.61 -20.69
CA ALA A 8 19.69 -1.64 -19.72
C ALA A 8 18.51 -0.77 -20.22
N PRO A 9 17.25 -1.14 -19.95
CA PRO A 9 16.11 -0.32 -20.33
C PRO A 9 16.18 1.01 -19.58
N ALA A 10 16.00 2.09 -20.34
CA ALA A 10 15.97 3.45 -19.83
C ALA A 10 14.77 3.65 -18.91
N SER A 11 15.01 4.24 -17.76
CA SER A 11 13.97 4.75 -16.85
C SER A 11 13.01 5.66 -17.63
N PRO A 12 11.68 5.59 -17.39
CA PRO A 12 10.75 6.48 -18.06
C PRO A 12 11.07 7.93 -17.71
N SER A 13 11.23 8.72 -18.74
CA SER A 13 11.71 10.10 -18.73
C SER A 13 10.85 10.99 -17.84
N GLN A 14 11.49 11.79 -17.00
CA GLN A 14 10.94 12.84 -16.14
C GLN A 14 10.20 13.99 -16.87
N SER A 15 9.76 13.84 -18.10
CA SER A 15 9.24 14.92 -18.95
C SER A 15 7.72 14.98 -19.12
N LEU A 16 6.93 14.24 -18.34
CA LEU A 16 5.45 14.27 -18.41
C LEU A 16 4.78 14.70 -17.10
N VAL A 17 5.51 15.24 -16.14
CA VAL A 17 4.90 15.95 -15.01
C VAL A 17 4.56 17.37 -15.49
N GLN A 18 3.50 17.47 -16.27
CA GLN A 18 2.85 18.74 -16.50
C GLN A 18 2.18 19.12 -15.17
N SER A 19 2.55 20.24 -14.59
CA SER A 19 2.01 20.78 -13.34
C SER A 19 0.48 20.84 -13.44
N CYS A 20 -0.21 19.84 -12.92
CA CYS A 20 -1.65 19.87 -12.72
C CYS A 20 -1.93 20.74 -11.49
N ILE A 21 -1.91 22.06 -11.68
CA ILE A 21 -2.57 22.99 -10.79
C ILE A 21 -4.04 22.95 -11.20
N PRO A 22 -4.97 22.47 -10.38
CA PRO A 22 -6.40 22.57 -10.70
C PRO A 22 -6.76 24.03 -10.92
N PRO A 23 -7.62 24.36 -11.91
CA PRO A 23 -8.01 25.73 -12.17
C PRO A 23 -8.71 26.30 -10.94
N PRO A 24 -8.41 27.55 -10.53
CA PRO A 24 -9.12 28.19 -9.43
C PRO A 24 -10.59 28.45 -9.83
N GLY A 25 -11.53 27.69 -9.29
CA GLY A 25 -12.94 28.02 -9.57
C GLY A 25 -14.02 27.00 -9.24
N ILE A 26 -13.75 25.84 -8.67
CA ILE A 26 -14.81 24.83 -8.38
C ILE A 26 -14.94 24.57 -6.86
N TYR A 27 -14.64 25.53 -6.02
CA TYR A 27 -14.74 25.35 -4.56
C TYR A 27 -15.97 26.08 -4.01
N SER A 28 -16.89 25.32 -3.42
CA SER A 28 -17.96 25.88 -2.58
C SER A 28 -17.36 26.42 -1.28
N PRO A 29 -17.66 27.64 -0.86
CA PRO A 29 -17.10 28.19 0.36
C PRO A 29 -17.75 27.55 1.61
N GLY A 30 -17.04 26.67 2.31
CA GLY A 30 -17.55 26.15 3.57
C GLY A 30 -16.82 24.99 4.24
N THR A 31 -15.86 24.34 3.60
CA THR A 31 -15.14 23.19 4.16
C THR A 31 -13.63 23.38 4.06
N VAL A 32 -12.87 22.53 4.73
CA VAL A 32 -11.38 22.51 4.91
C VAL A 32 -10.59 22.50 3.59
N ASP A 33 -11.21 22.82 2.47
CA ASP A 33 -10.74 22.73 1.09
C ASP A 33 -9.48 23.53 0.76
N GLU A 34 -9.19 24.58 1.54
CA GLU A 34 -8.03 25.45 1.30
C GLU A 34 -6.69 24.69 1.37
N TYR A 35 -6.62 23.61 2.16
CA TYR A 35 -5.40 22.80 2.35
C TYR A 35 -5.35 21.51 1.55
N THR A 36 -6.45 21.10 0.95
CA THR A 36 -6.61 19.81 0.26
C THR A 36 -5.57 19.63 -0.85
N CYS A 37 -5.45 20.60 -1.75
CA CYS A 37 -4.45 20.56 -2.81
C CYS A 37 -3.01 20.52 -2.25
N SER A 38 -2.73 21.30 -1.21
CA SER A 38 -1.40 21.35 -0.60
C SER A 38 -1.05 20.05 0.14
N ILE A 39 -2.04 19.36 0.70
CA ILE A 39 -1.87 18.02 1.31
C ILE A 39 -1.49 17.02 0.23
N TYR A 40 -2.24 16.97 -0.87
CA TYR A 40 -1.94 16.07 -1.99
C TYR A 40 -0.56 16.32 -2.59
N GLU A 41 -0.21 17.56 -2.87
CA GLU A 41 1.13 17.94 -3.36
C GLU A 41 2.23 17.53 -2.37
N SER A 42 1.99 17.70 -1.07
CA SER A 42 2.91 17.26 -0.03
C SER A 42 3.10 15.75 -0.01
N LEU A 43 2.03 14.96 -0.15
CA LEU A 43 2.09 13.50 -0.24
C LEU A 43 2.89 13.08 -1.48
N ARG A 44 2.58 13.64 -2.66
CA ARG A 44 3.26 13.38 -3.93
C ARG A 44 4.76 13.70 -3.89
N THR A 45 5.13 14.84 -3.30
CA THR A 45 6.53 15.26 -3.21
C THR A 45 7.34 14.35 -2.29
N ARG A 46 6.71 13.76 -1.27
CA ARG A 46 7.39 12.97 -0.25
C ARG A 46 7.39 11.46 -0.52
N GLU A 47 6.49 10.93 -1.36
CA GLU A 47 6.36 9.47 -1.56
C GLU A 47 7.67 8.81 -2.03
N HIS A 48 8.40 9.41 -2.97
CA HIS A 48 9.68 8.90 -3.47
C HIS A 48 10.71 8.65 -2.37
N ARG A 49 10.69 9.47 -1.32
CA ARG A 49 11.69 9.40 -0.24
C ARG A 49 11.60 8.11 0.57
N TYR A 50 10.42 7.54 0.65
CA TYR A 50 10.11 6.38 1.48
C TYR A 50 9.80 5.13 0.66
N HIS A 51 9.83 5.26 -0.65
CA HIS A 51 9.63 4.17 -1.58
C HIS A 51 10.88 3.28 -1.62
N VAL A 52 10.70 1.98 -1.29
CA VAL A 52 11.78 1.01 -1.26
C VAL A 52 11.84 0.31 -2.62
N THR A 53 12.73 0.79 -3.48
CA THR A 53 12.92 0.26 -4.84
C THR A 53 14.02 -0.78 -4.95
N GLU A 54 14.88 -0.91 -3.91
CA GLU A 54 15.95 -1.91 -3.89
C GLU A 54 15.40 -3.29 -3.56
N ASP A 55 16.00 -4.35 -4.13
CA ASP A 55 15.72 -5.72 -3.71
C ASP A 55 16.17 -5.92 -2.25
N ILE A 56 15.20 -5.85 -1.34
CA ILE A 56 15.44 -6.04 0.10
C ILE A 56 16.01 -7.42 0.42
N PHE A 57 15.72 -8.43 -0.42
CA PHE A 57 16.15 -9.81 -0.19
C PHE A 57 17.60 -10.06 -0.60
N ALA A 58 18.20 -9.21 -1.42
CA ALA A 58 19.60 -9.32 -1.81
C ALA A 58 20.56 -9.30 -0.59
N LYS A 59 20.20 -8.54 0.45
CA LYS A 59 20.98 -8.43 1.70
C LYS A 59 20.56 -9.46 2.75
N GLN A 60 19.43 -10.17 2.56
CA GLN A 60 18.89 -11.11 3.54
C GLN A 60 19.44 -12.53 3.35
N ARG A 61 19.98 -13.12 4.43
CA ARG A 61 20.49 -14.50 4.42
C ARG A 61 19.41 -15.53 4.75
N SER A 62 18.47 -15.17 5.62
CA SER A 62 17.49 -16.08 6.21
C SER A 62 16.04 -15.74 5.84
N VAL A 63 15.74 -14.50 5.47
CA VAL A 63 14.40 -14.06 5.11
C VAL A 63 14.22 -14.15 3.58
N ARG A 64 13.06 -14.67 3.15
CA ARG A 64 12.71 -14.89 1.75
C ARG A 64 11.37 -14.19 1.41
N PRO A 65 11.08 -13.91 0.12
CA PRO A 65 9.82 -13.26 -0.30
C PRO A 65 8.57 -13.95 0.27
N LYS A 66 8.48 -15.28 0.18
CA LYS A 66 7.35 -16.04 0.73
C LYS A 66 7.18 -15.83 2.25
N MET A 67 8.26 -15.70 3.00
CA MET A 67 8.20 -15.46 4.45
C MET A 67 7.65 -14.04 4.73
N ARG A 68 8.01 -13.05 3.89
CA ARG A 68 7.44 -11.71 4.00
C ARG A 68 5.93 -11.73 3.74
N ALA A 69 5.48 -12.38 2.68
CA ALA A 69 4.06 -12.51 2.37
C ALA A 69 3.27 -13.16 3.53
N VAL A 70 3.80 -14.23 4.14
CA VAL A 70 3.20 -14.87 5.33
C VAL A 70 3.17 -13.92 6.53
N LEU A 71 4.25 -13.12 6.75
CA LEU A 71 4.25 -12.13 7.81
C LEU A 71 3.20 -11.03 7.57
N VAL A 72 3.06 -10.56 6.33
CA VAL A 72 2.05 -9.56 5.96
C VAL A 72 0.65 -10.09 6.21
N ASP A 73 0.34 -11.31 5.77
CA ASP A 73 -0.94 -11.96 5.97
C ASP A 73 -1.29 -12.05 7.47
N TRP A 74 -0.34 -12.52 8.29
CA TRP A 74 -0.49 -12.55 9.74
C TRP A 74 -0.67 -11.16 10.37
N LEU A 75 0.06 -10.14 9.87
CA LEU A 75 -0.10 -8.75 10.35
C LEU A 75 -1.48 -8.19 10.02
N VAL A 76 -2.10 -8.61 8.92
CA VAL A 76 -3.50 -8.25 8.59
C VAL A 76 -4.46 -8.84 9.63
N GLU A 77 -4.30 -10.11 10.03
CA GLU A 77 -5.11 -10.71 11.09
C GLU A 77 -4.96 -9.97 12.43
N VAL A 78 -3.71 -9.62 12.79
CA VAL A 78 -3.41 -8.87 14.02
C VAL A 78 -4.04 -7.47 13.94
N HIS A 79 -3.86 -6.77 12.83
CA HIS A 79 -4.43 -5.45 12.57
C HIS A 79 -5.97 -5.46 12.73
N GLN A 80 -6.66 -6.43 12.13
CA GLN A 80 -8.11 -6.59 12.26
C GLN A 80 -8.52 -6.89 13.71
N ARG A 81 -7.79 -7.75 14.41
CA ARG A 81 -8.08 -8.10 15.80
C ARG A 81 -7.99 -6.93 16.76
N PHE A 82 -7.10 -5.98 16.50
CA PHE A 82 -6.95 -4.74 17.30
C PHE A 82 -7.82 -3.59 16.78
N GLU A 83 -8.60 -3.80 15.71
CA GLU A 83 -9.47 -2.78 15.11
C GLU A 83 -8.72 -1.48 14.78
N LEU A 84 -7.49 -1.61 14.19
CA LEU A 84 -6.63 -0.49 13.87
C LEU A 84 -7.04 0.19 12.57
N GLU A 85 -6.66 1.47 12.42
CA GLU A 85 -6.86 2.24 11.21
C GLU A 85 -6.07 1.65 10.03
N ALA A 86 -6.63 1.71 8.82
CA ALA A 86 -5.98 1.17 7.62
C ALA A 86 -4.55 1.69 7.45
N GLN A 87 -4.32 2.98 7.71
CA GLN A 87 -3.01 3.62 7.61
C GLN A 87 -1.96 2.93 8.48
N THR A 88 -2.33 2.44 9.67
CA THR A 88 -1.43 1.71 10.59
C THR A 88 -0.87 0.45 9.94
N LEU A 89 -1.67 -0.29 9.16
CA LEU A 89 -1.19 -1.47 8.43
C LEU A 89 -0.13 -1.11 7.37
N TYR A 90 -0.43 -0.11 6.54
CA TYR A 90 0.50 0.32 5.48
C TYR A 90 1.82 0.87 6.04
N LEU A 91 1.76 1.63 7.13
CA LEU A 91 2.96 2.09 7.84
C LEU A 91 3.77 0.92 8.38
N THR A 92 3.10 -0.07 8.99
CA THR A 92 3.74 -1.27 9.53
C THR A 92 4.55 -1.99 8.47
N ILE A 93 3.96 -2.24 7.30
CA ILE A 93 4.62 -2.97 6.21
C ILE A 93 5.75 -2.14 5.61
N ASN A 94 5.56 -0.83 5.42
CA ASN A 94 6.64 0.06 4.98
C ASN A 94 7.82 0.05 5.96
N TYR A 95 7.57 0.04 7.26
CA TYR A 95 8.64 -0.03 8.26
C TYR A 95 9.38 -1.36 8.21
N VAL A 96 8.67 -2.48 8.04
CA VAL A 96 9.30 -3.80 7.83
C VAL A 96 10.22 -3.77 6.61
N ASP A 97 9.74 -3.32 5.46
CA ASP A 97 10.48 -3.31 4.21
C ASP A 97 11.70 -2.38 4.27
N ARG A 98 11.55 -1.18 4.81
CA ARG A 98 12.65 -0.22 5.02
C ARG A 98 13.71 -0.74 5.97
N TYR A 99 13.31 -1.48 7.00
CA TYR A 99 14.25 -2.11 7.92
C TYR A 99 15.03 -3.23 7.24
N LEU A 100 14.34 -4.11 6.50
CA LEU A 100 14.97 -5.18 5.73
C LEU A 100 15.93 -4.67 4.65
N ALA A 101 15.65 -3.52 4.06
CA ALA A 101 16.55 -2.89 3.08
C ALA A 101 17.91 -2.50 3.69
N GLN A 102 17.97 -2.24 5.01
CA GLN A 102 19.17 -1.75 5.68
C GLN A 102 19.83 -2.81 6.58
N VAL A 103 19.05 -3.69 7.20
CA VAL A 103 19.50 -4.63 8.23
C VAL A 103 19.22 -6.06 7.82
N SER A 104 20.23 -6.94 7.92
CA SER A 104 20.02 -8.38 7.73
C SER A 104 19.40 -9.00 8.99
N VAL A 105 18.23 -9.63 8.83
CA VAL A 105 17.39 -10.17 9.89
C VAL A 105 17.47 -11.71 9.91
N ASN A 106 17.62 -12.29 11.11
CA ASN A 106 17.47 -13.73 11.28
C ASN A 106 15.97 -14.10 11.22
N SER A 107 15.64 -15.22 10.56
CA SER A 107 14.26 -15.70 10.43
C SER A 107 13.51 -15.85 11.76
N GLN A 108 14.22 -16.23 12.84
CA GLN A 108 13.64 -16.35 14.18
C GLN A 108 13.22 -15.00 14.80
N ARG A 109 13.85 -13.91 14.37
CA ARG A 109 13.50 -12.55 14.82
C ARG A 109 12.58 -11.81 13.85
N PHE A 110 12.21 -12.42 12.73
CA PHE A 110 11.49 -11.72 11.68
C PHE A 110 10.08 -11.32 12.11
N GLN A 111 9.38 -12.19 12.84
CA GLN A 111 8.07 -11.86 13.43
C GLN A 111 8.19 -10.71 14.45
N LEU A 112 9.25 -10.70 15.28
CA LEU A 112 9.49 -9.62 16.23
C LEU A 112 9.67 -8.26 15.53
N VAL A 113 10.34 -8.23 14.38
CA VAL A 113 10.44 -7.01 13.55
C VAL A 113 9.06 -6.53 13.09
N GLY A 114 8.19 -7.45 12.64
CA GLY A 114 6.80 -7.12 12.27
C GLY A 114 6.00 -6.53 13.42
N VAL A 115 6.09 -7.15 14.62
CA VAL A 115 5.39 -6.69 15.83
C VAL A 115 5.92 -5.34 16.31
N ALA A 116 7.25 -5.14 16.29
CA ALA A 116 7.86 -3.87 16.66
C ALA A 116 7.47 -2.76 15.66
N ALA A 117 7.40 -3.08 14.37
CA ALA A 117 6.91 -2.16 13.35
C ALA A 117 5.44 -1.78 13.57
N LEU A 118 4.57 -2.75 13.89
CA LEU A 118 3.17 -2.51 14.23
C LEU A 118 3.03 -1.64 15.50
N LEU A 119 3.82 -1.91 16.53
CA LEU A 119 3.85 -1.10 17.76
C LEU A 119 4.21 0.36 17.45
N ILE A 120 5.24 0.59 16.62
CA ILE A 120 5.64 1.94 16.22
C ILE A 120 4.53 2.61 15.41
N ALA A 121 3.97 1.89 14.43
CA ALA A 121 2.90 2.41 13.58
C ALA A 121 1.66 2.78 14.41
N SER A 122 1.24 1.92 15.34
CA SER A 122 0.10 2.20 16.22
C SER A 122 0.36 3.39 17.15
N LYS A 123 1.56 3.53 17.70
CA LYS A 123 1.92 4.72 18.50
C LYS A 123 1.95 6.01 17.67
N PHE A 124 2.19 5.91 16.38
CA PHE A 124 2.26 7.06 15.48
C PHE A 124 0.87 7.51 14.98
N GLU A 125 -0.01 6.56 14.66
CA GLU A 125 -1.26 6.81 13.95
C GLU A 125 -2.49 6.75 14.88
N GLU A 126 -2.51 5.82 15.86
CA GLU A 126 -3.70 5.54 16.66
C GLU A 126 -3.86 6.49 17.84
N ILE A 127 -5.11 6.83 18.17
CA ILE A 127 -5.43 7.54 19.42
C ILE A 127 -5.09 6.67 20.65
N TYR A 128 -5.38 5.35 20.53
CA TYR A 128 -5.08 4.34 21.54
C TYR A 128 -4.17 3.27 20.93
N PRO A 129 -2.83 3.41 21.10
CA PRO A 129 -1.89 2.45 20.53
C PRO A 129 -2.02 1.07 21.15
N CYS A 130 -1.54 0.05 20.43
CA CYS A 130 -1.51 -1.32 20.93
C CYS A 130 -0.72 -1.44 22.25
N ASP A 131 -1.25 -2.23 23.20
CA ASP A 131 -0.50 -2.58 24.41
C ASP A 131 0.57 -3.62 24.10
N MET A 132 1.76 -3.46 24.72
CA MET A 132 2.89 -4.38 24.50
C MET A 132 2.61 -5.78 25.00
N GLU A 133 1.87 -5.94 26.12
CA GLU A 133 1.57 -7.26 26.68
C GLU A 133 0.60 -8.02 25.77
N ASP A 134 -0.36 -7.33 25.15
CA ASP A 134 -1.28 -7.92 24.18
C ASP A 134 -0.55 -8.35 22.91
N LEU A 135 0.40 -7.55 22.40
CA LEU A 135 1.23 -7.92 21.26
C LEU A 135 2.14 -9.11 21.56
N LEU A 136 2.72 -9.18 22.76
CA LEU A 136 3.52 -10.33 23.20
C LEU A 136 2.65 -11.58 23.40
N TYR A 137 1.41 -11.42 23.86
CA TYR A 137 0.46 -12.53 23.99
C TYR A 137 0.11 -13.14 22.62
N ILE A 138 -0.13 -12.32 21.59
CA ILE A 138 -0.42 -12.82 20.22
C ILE A 138 0.79 -13.58 19.63
N CYS A 139 2.02 -13.20 20.00
CA CYS A 139 3.23 -13.94 19.64
C CYS A 139 3.46 -15.19 20.50
N GLU A 140 2.43 -15.69 21.20
CA GLU A 140 2.54 -16.84 22.10
C GLU A 140 3.67 -16.69 23.14
N ARG A 141 3.98 -15.45 23.50
CA ARG A 141 5.09 -15.08 24.40
C ARG A 141 6.46 -15.61 23.95
N SER A 142 6.64 -15.77 22.64
CA SER A 142 7.93 -16.20 22.05
C SER A 142 9.05 -15.19 22.27
N TYR A 143 8.70 -13.95 22.63
CA TYR A 143 9.63 -12.85 22.88
C TYR A 143 9.38 -12.22 24.26
N SER A 144 10.43 -11.69 24.86
CA SER A 144 10.31 -10.91 26.10
C SER A 144 9.96 -9.44 25.79
N LYS A 145 9.46 -8.73 26.80
CA LYS A 145 9.24 -7.28 26.70
C LYS A 145 10.52 -6.51 26.35
N THR A 146 11.65 -6.96 26.88
CA THR A 146 12.97 -6.37 26.57
C THR A 146 13.31 -6.55 25.10
N ASP A 147 13.07 -7.74 24.52
CA ASP A 147 13.31 -7.98 23.09
C ASP A 147 12.49 -7.04 22.21
N LEU A 148 11.20 -6.82 22.56
CA LEU A 148 10.32 -5.93 21.82
C LEU A 148 10.78 -4.47 21.91
N VAL A 149 11.12 -3.98 23.11
CA VAL A 149 11.62 -2.61 23.33
C VAL A 149 12.96 -2.38 22.63
N ASP A 150 13.85 -3.36 22.65
CA ASP A 150 15.13 -3.26 21.96
C ASP A 150 14.93 -3.24 20.44
N CYS A 151 14.03 -4.06 19.91
CA CYS A 151 13.69 -4.07 18.49
C CYS A 151 13.02 -2.75 18.06
N GLU A 152 12.08 -2.22 18.84
CA GLU A 152 11.48 -0.90 18.62
C GLU A 152 12.54 0.20 18.52
N ARG A 153 13.47 0.24 19.48
CA ARG A 153 14.56 1.21 19.48
C ARG A 153 15.46 1.07 18.26
N ASP A 154 15.77 -0.15 17.85
CA ASP A 154 16.59 -0.42 16.67
C ASP A 154 15.92 0.10 15.40
N LEU A 155 14.61 -0.15 15.19
CA LEU A 155 13.85 0.37 14.07
C LEU A 155 13.83 1.91 14.06
N LEU A 156 13.53 2.54 15.19
CA LEU A 156 13.49 4.01 15.33
C LEU A 156 14.85 4.65 15.00
N ASN A 157 15.95 4.02 15.44
CA ASN A 157 17.31 4.48 15.12
C ASN A 157 17.61 4.37 13.62
N VAL A 158 17.24 3.24 12.98
CA VAL A 158 17.42 3.03 11.54
C VAL A 158 16.62 4.06 10.74
N PHE A 159 15.39 4.37 11.15
CA PHE A 159 14.54 5.35 10.47
C PHE A 159 14.90 6.80 10.82
N LYS A 160 15.74 7.03 11.83
CA LYS A 160 16.00 8.38 12.37
C LYS A 160 14.70 9.13 12.68
N PHE A 161 13.70 8.41 13.20
CA PHE A 161 12.36 8.92 13.53
C PHE A 161 11.58 9.48 12.32
N ASN A 162 11.96 9.16 11.09
CA ASN A 162 11.21 9.53 9.89
C ASN A 162 10.06 8.52 9.67
N LEU A 163 8.93 8.75 10.34
CA LEU A 163 7.79 7.83 10.41
C LEU A 163 6.63 8.24 9.49
N ALA A 164 6.49 9.52 9.17
CA ALA A 164 5.40 10.06 8.35
C ALA A 164 5.57 9.71 6.86
N VAL A 165 5.10 8.52 6.48
CA VAL A 165 5.23 7.96 5.13
C VAL A 165 3.92 8.13 4.36
N PRO A 166 3.93 8.76 3.17
CA PRO A 166 2.81 8.68 2.24
C PRO A 166 2.59 7.23 1.79
N SER A 167 1.41 6.68 2.05
CA SER A 167 1.06 5.30 1.74
C SER A 167 -0.01 5.22 0.65
N VAL A 168 -0.24 4.03 0.11
CA VAL A 168 -1.36 3.76 -0.80
C VAL A 168 -2.69 4.14 -0.14
N SER A 169 -2.87 3.82 1.15
CA SER A 169 -4.07 4.19 1.92
C SER A 169 -4.27 5.70 2.00
N SER A 170 -3.18 6.48 2.19
CA SER A 170 -3.26 7.96 2.23
C SER A 170 -3.77 8.55 0.91
N PHE A 171 -3.28 8.03 -0.23
CA PHE A 171 -3.72 8.48 -1.55
C PHE A 171 -5.12 8.02 -1.88
N LEU A 172 -5.43 6.74 -1.60
CA LEU A 172 -6.76 6.19 -1.87
C LEU A 172 -7.83 6.87 -1.02
N GLY A 173 -7.56 7.11 0.26
CA GLY A 173 -8.43 7.89 1.13
C GLY A 173 -8.69 9.28 0.58
N TYR A 174 -7.64 9.98 0.12
CA TYR A 174 -7.79 11.28 -0.54
C TYR A 174 -8.68 11.19 -1.79
N PHE A 175 -8.48 10.20 -2.64
CA PHE A 175 -9.29 10.04 -3.87
C PHE A 175 -10.77 9.75 -3.55
N LEU A 176 -11.03 8.86 -2.60
CA LEU A 176 -12.40 8.49 -2.22
C LEU A 176 -13.14 9.63 -1.50
N GLU A 177 -12.44 10.49 -0.75
CA GLU A 177 -13.04 11.65 -0.10
C GLU A 177 -13.43 12.77 -1.08
N HIS A 178 -12.66 12.93 -2.18
CA HIS A 178 -12.83 14.04 -3.12
C HIS A 178 -13.49 13.66 -4.44
N PHE A 179 -13.82 12.38 -4.61
CA PHE A 179 -14.58 11.93 -5.76
C PHE A 179 -16.08 11.93 -5.43
N GLU A 180 -16.87 12.67 -6.22
CA GLU A 180 -18.28 12.96 -5.96
C GLU A 180 -19.24 11.75 -6.08
N GLU A 181 -18.76 10.59 -6.54
CA GLU A 181 -19.58 9.39 -6.60
C GLU A 181 -19.59 8.69 -5.23
N ASP A 182 -20.74 8.75 -4.55
CA ASP A 182 -20.98 8.13 -3.24
C ASP A 182 -21.21 6.61 -3.37
N ASP A 183 -20.40 5.92 -4.16
CA ASP A 183 -20.42 4.46 -4.25
C ASP A 183 -19.43 3.83 -3.27
N LYS A 184 -19.94 3.52 -2.08
CA LYS A 184 -19.18 2.87 -1.04
C LYS A 184 -18.58 1.52 -1.48
N PHE A 185 -19.23 0.83 -2.41
CA PHE A 185 -18.78 -0.48 -2.89
C PHE A 185 -17.50 -0.36 -3.71
N ILE A 186 -17.38 0.65 -4.57
CA ILE A 186 -16.14 0.96 -5.30
C ILE A 186 -14.99 1.22 -4.32
N GLY A 187 -15.26 2.04 -3.29
CA GLY A 187 -14.26 2.32 -2.26
C GLY A 187 -13.80 1.09 -1.51
N GLN A 188 -14.73 0.21 -1.12
CA GLN A 188 -14.39 -1.05 -0.45
C GLN A 188 -13.57 -1.98 -1.35
N LEU A 189 -13.95 -2.10 -2.62
CA LEU A 189 -13.25 -2.93 -3.59
C LEU A 189 -11.84 -2.39 -3.87
N ALA A 190 -11.69 -1.07 -4.04
CA ALA A 190 -10.39 -0.45 -4.22
C ALA A 190 -9.47 -0.63 -3.01
N ASN A 191 -9.99 -0.52 -1.79
CA ASN A 191 -9.25 -0.81 -0.56
C ASN A 191 -8.85 -2.29 -0.45
N TYR A 192 -9.74 -3.22 -0.83
CA TYR A 192 -9.42 -4.64 -0.91
C TYR A 192 -8.25 -4.91 -1.85
N PHE A 193 -8.29 -4.35 -3.06
CA PHE A 193 -7.20 -4.48 -4.04
C PHE A 193 -5.89 -3.87 -3.54
N ALA A 194 -5.97 -2.73 -2.87
CA ALA A 194 -4.81 -2.06 -2.30
C ALA A 194 -4.17 -2.89 -1.16
N GLU A 195 -4.95 -3.54 -0.30
CA GLU A 195 -4.39 -4.44 0.71
C GLU A 195 -3.79 -5.71 0.08
N CYS A 196 -4.43 -6.29 -0.95
CA CYS A 196 -3.87 -7.43 -1.68
C CYS A 196 -2.48 -7.10 -2.27
N SER A 197 -2.28 -5.89 -2.76
CA SER A 197 -1.00 -5.45 -3.31
C SER A 197 0.16 -5.50 -2.30
N LEU A 198 -0.14 -5.43 -0.99
CA LEU A 198 0.86 -5.50 0.08
C LEU A 198 1.56 -6.86 0.18
N LEU A 199 0.93 -7.93 -0.33
CA LEU A 199 1.48 -9.28 -0.30
C LEU A 199 2.71 -9.43 -1.21
N ASP A 200 2.75 -8.69 -2.33
CA ASP A 200 3.87 -8.74 -3.27
C ASP A 200 4.80 -7.54 -3.11
N PHE A 201 6.00 -7.81 -2.59
CA PHE A 201 7.03 -6.79 -2.44
C PHE A 201 7.49 -6.23 -3.79
N THR A 202 7.64 -7.09 -4.81
CA THR A 202 8.17 -6.68 -6.12
C THR A 202 7.25 -5.68 -6.80
N PHE A 203 5.93 -5.92 -6.69
CA PHE A 203 4.92 -4.98 -7.17
C PHE A 203 5.03 -3.63 -6.45
N GLY A 204 5.03 -3.63 -5.11
CA GLY A 204 5.15 -2.41 -4.30
C GLY A 204 6.50 -1.68 -4.49
N ALA A 205 7.58 -2.39 -4.84
CA ALA A 205 8.88 -1.79 -5.15
C ALA A 205 8.95 -1.17 -6.56
N THR A 206 8.08 -1.62 -7.48
CA THR A 206 8.04 -1.16 -8.87
C THR A 206 7.26 0.13 -9.03
N TYR A 207 6.14 0.26 -8.30
CA TYR A 207 5.19 1.36 -8.47
C TYR A 207 5.11 2.25 -7.22
N GLU A 208 5.02 3.55 -7.44
CA GLU A 208 4.82 4.51 -6.35
C GLU A 208 3.43 4.40 -5.73
N PRO A 209 3.29 4.70 -4.43
CA PRO A 209 2.03 4.57 -3.71
C PRO A 209 0.83 5.25 -4.38
N SER A 210 1.04 6.42 -4.98
CA SER A 210 -0.02 7.17 -5.69
C SER A 210 -0.46 6.49 -6.98
N ILE A 211 0.47 5.84 -7.71
CA ILE A 211 0.16 5.06 -8.91
C ILE A 211 -0.59 3.79 -8.50
N VAL A 212 -0.16 3.10 -7.44
CA VAL A 212 -0.85 1.91 -6.92
C VAL A 212 -2.28 2.26 -6.48
N ALA A 213 -2.47 3.35 -5.75
CA ALA A 213 -3.79 3.80 -5.33
C ALA A 213 -4.71 4.09 -6.54
N SER A 214 -4.17 4.76 -7.57
CA SER A 214 -4.90 5.03 -8.82
C SER A 214 -5.21 3.74 -9.58
N ALA A 215 -4.30 2.77 -9.62
CA ALA A 215 -4.50 1.47 -10.27
C ALA A 215 -5.57 0.63 -9.57
N CYS A 216 -5.59 0.63 -8.23
CA CYS A 216 -6.63 -0.06 -7.45
C CYS A 216 -8.00 0.56 -7.69
N LEU A 217 -8.09 1.89 -7.76
CA LEU A 217 -9.32 2.59 -8.09
C LEU A 217 -9.78 2.29 -9.53
N LEU A 218 -8.86 2.32 -10.50
CA LEU A 218 -9.16 1.96 -11.89
C LEU A 218 -9.66 0.52 -12.02
N ALA A 219 -9.00 -0.44 -11.37
CA ALA A 219 -9.40 -1.84 -11.37
C ALA A 219 -10.82 -2.03 -10.79
N ALA A 220 -11.13 -1.34 -9.68
CA ALA A 220 -12.45 -1.37 -9.07
C ALA A 220 -13.55 -0.84 -10.02
N TYR A 221 -13.29 0.28 -10.68
CA TYR A 221 -14.21 0.81 -11.69
C TYR A 221 -14.39 -0.13 -12.88
N CYS A 222 -13.29 -0.66 -13.44
CA CYS A 222 -13.37 -1.61 -14.55
C CYS A 222 -14.23 -2.82 -14.19
N TYR A 223 -14.06 -3.37 -12.98
CA TYR A 223 -14.81 -4.53 -12.50
C TYR A 223 -16.31 -4.22 -12.36
N ILE A 224 -16.66 -3.09 -11.71
CA ILE A 224 -18.05 -2.74 -11.41
C ILE A 224 -18.81 -2.33 -12.68
N GLU A 225 -18.21 -1.49 -13.50
CA GLU A 225 -18.81 -1.02 -14.75
C GLU A 225 -18.75 -2.06 -15.87
N ASN A 226 -17.97 -3.11 -15.69
CA ASN A 226 -17.68 -4.12 -16.71
C ASN A 226 -17.19 -3.49 -18.03
N GLN A 227 -16.26 -2.55 -17.93
CA GLN A 227 -15.75 -1.77 -19.06
C GLN A 227 -14.22 -1.67 -19.02
N ALA A 228 -13.62 -1.43 -20.21
CA ALA A 228 -12.18 -1.25 -20.34
C ALA A 228 -11.69 0.08 -19.72
N PRO A 229 -10.41 0.17 -19.30
CA PRO A 229 -9.80 1.32 -18.64
C PRO A 229 -10.09 2.67 -19.31
N SER A 230 -10.03 2.73 -20.64
CA SER A 230 -10.25 3.96 -21.41
C SER A 230 -11.68 4.50 -21.35
N HIS A 231 -12.67 3.70 -20.97
CA HIS A 231 -14.06 4.09 -20.86
C HIS A 231 -14.41 4.57 -19.45
N VAL A 232 -13.78 4.00 -18.42
CA VAL A 232 -14.09 4.34 -17.01
C VAL A 232 -13.22 5.48 -16.49
N TRP A 233 -11.95 5.62 -16.99
CA TRP A 233 -11.04 6.65 -16.51
C TRP A 233 -11.33 8.01 -17.17
N ASN A 234 -12.29 8.73 -16.62
CA ASN A 234 -12.76 9.99 -17.15
C ASN A 234 -11.87 11.19 -16.73
N TYR A 235 -12.15 12.37 -17.29
CA TYR A 235 -11.34 13.56 -17.03
C TYR A 235 -11.32 13.99 -15.55
N ARG A 236 -12.38 13.70 -14.77
CA ARG A 236 -12.43 14.01 -13.34
C ARG A 236 -11.42 13.17 -12.54
N LEU A 237 -11.30 11.89 -12.88
CA LEU A 237 -10.30 11.01 -12.28
C LEU A 237 -8.87 11.42 -12.68
N VAL A 238 -8.68 11.86 -13.93
CA VAL A 238 -7.39 12.44 -14.37
C VAL A 238 -7.05 13.71 -13.58
N GLU A 239 -8.01 14.60 -13.38
CA GLU A 239 -7.83 15.84 -12.63
C GLU A 239 -7.54 15.55 -11.14
N LEU A 240 -8.26 14.61 -10.52
CA LEU A 240 -8.11 14.22 -9.13
C LEU A 240 -6.77 13.57 -8.85
N THR A 241 -6.35 12.61 -9.70
CA THR A 241 -5.15 11.78 -9.47
C THR A 241 -3.88 12.36 -10.11
N GLY A 242 -4.04 13.26 -11.09
CA GLY A 242 -2.95 13.79 -11.91
C GLY A 242 -2.38 12.78 -12.92
N TYR A 243 -3.05 11.64 -13.14
CA TYR A 243 -2.60 10.58 -14.04
C TYR A 243 -3.54 10.36 -15.21
N ALA A 244 -2.99 10.34 -16.42
CA ALA A 244 -3.68 9.80 -17.58
C ALA A 244 -3.77 8.26 -17.48
N VAL A 245 -4.78 7.67 -18.12
CA VAL A 245 -5.02 6.22 -18.05
C VAL A 245 -3.83 5.39 -18.51
N GLU A 246 -3.10 5.87 -19.52
CA GLU A 246 -1.93 5.19 -20.07
C GLU A 246 -0.77 5.06 -19.05
N ALA A 247 -0.71 5.95 -18.09
CA ALA A 247 0.30 5.89 -17.01
C ALA A 247 -0.05 4.87 -15.93
N ILE A 248 -1.34 4.53 -15.77
CA ILE A 248 -1.84 3.66 -14.70
C ILE A 248 -2.01 2.22 -15.21
N VAL A 249 -2.43 2.03 -16.46
CA VAL A 249 -2.73 0.71 -17.05
C VAL A 249 -1.62 -0.32 -16.80
N PRO A 250 -0.32 -0.02 -16.97
CA PRO A 250 0.73 -1.02 -16.68
C PRO A 250 0.69 -1.51 -15.21
N CYS A 251 0.50 -0.61 -14.26
CA CYS A 251 0.36 -0.97 -12.84
C CYS A 251 -0.90 -1.82 -12.60
N THR A 252 -2.02 -1.46 -13.23
CA THR A 252 -3.28 -2.20 -13.09
C THR A 252 -3.17 -3.61 -13.68
N GLN A 253 -2.47 -3.76 -14.80
CA GLN A 253 -2.20 -5.06 -15.42
C GLN A 253 -1.30 -5.94 -14.54
N ASP A 254 -0.24 -5.37 -13.95
CA ASP A 254 0.64 -6.10 -13.04
C ASP A 254 -0.06 -6.43 -11.69
N LEU A 255 -1.09 -5.66 -11.29
CA LEU A 255 -1.91 -5.94 -10.11
C LEU A 255 -2.84 -7.15 -10.34
N SER A 256 -3.38 -7.33 -11.55
CA SER A 256 -4.36 -8.36 -11.88
C SER A 256 -3.95 -9.79 -11.43
N PRO A 257 -2.72 -10.28 -11.71
CA PRO A 257 -2.31 -11.60 -11.24
C PRO A 257 -2.32 -11.77 -9.72
N ILE A 258 -2.05 -10.68 -8.97
CA ILE A 258 -2.07 -10.71 -7.49
C ILE A 258 -3.50 -10.92 -6.99
N LEU A 259 -4.49 -10.34 -7.69
CA LEU A 259 -5.90 -10.42 -7.32
C LEU A 259 -6.57 -11.75 -7.70
N ILE A 260 -6.15 -12.35 -8.81
CA ILE A 260 -6.84 -13.51 -9.41
C ILE A 260 -6.22 -14.84 -8.96
N GLN A 261 -4.90 -14.88 -8.72
CA GLN A 261 -4.24 -16.14 -8.39
C GLN A 261 -4.69 -16.69 -7.03
N PRO A 262 -5.08 -17.97 -6.96
CA PRO A 262 -5.41 -18.60 -5.69
C PRO A 262 -4.17 -18.57 -4.77
N THR A 263 -4.36 -18.14 -3.55
CA THR A 263 -3.31 -18.08 -2.53
C THR A 263 -3.74 -18.81 -1.25
N GLU A 264 -2.76 -19.34 -0.52
CA GLU A 264 -2.97 -19.86 0.83
C GLU A 264 -3.07 -18.71 1.88
N LEU A 265 -2.76 -17.48 1.47
CA LEU A 265 -2.79 -16.28 2.30
C LEU A 265 -4.20 -15.68 2.22
N THR A 266 -5.00 -15.89 3.25
CA THR A 266 -6.45 -15.62 3.21
C THR A 266 -6.91 -14.52 4.15
N ALA A 267 -6.02 -13.92 4.93
CA ALA A 267 -6.38 -12.93 5.94
C ALA A 267 -7.11 -11.72 5.33
N ILE A 268 -6.63 -11.21 4.20
CA ILE A 268 -7.23 -10.06 3.51
C ILE A 268 -8.62 -10.43 2.97
N ALA A 269 -8.74 -11.55 2.26
CA ALA A 269 -10.03 -12.01 1.74
C ALA A 269 -11.03 -12.27 2.88
N THR A 270 -10.59 -12.86 3.99
CA THR A 270 -11.41 -13.09 5.18
C THR A 270 -11.89 -11.76 5.80
N LYS A 271 -11.00 -10.78 5.95
CA LYS A 271 -11.33 -9.44 6.43
C LYS A 271 -12.43 -8.80 5.58
N TYR A 272 -12.25 -8.80 4.26
CA TYR A 272 -13.16 -8.16 3.31
C TYR A 272 -14.39 -9.01 2.94
N SER A 273 -14.54 -10.21 3.51
CA SER A 273 -15.76 -11.02 3.42
C SER A 273 -16.83 -10.58 4.41
N GLY A 274 -16.52 -9.65 5.32
CA GLY A 274 -17.47 -9.07 6.26
C GLY A 274 -18.52 -8.19 5.59
N ILE A 275 -19.73 -8.15 6.17
CA ILE A 275 -20.86 -7.33 5.69
C ILE A 275 -20.49 -5.84 5.71
N GLU A 276 -19.70 -5.42 6.69
CA GLU A 276 -19.19 -4.05 6.85
C GLU A 276 -18.32 -3.59 5.68
N PHE A 277 -17.67 -4.54 4.96
CA PHE A 277 -16.89 -4.30 3.76
C PHE A 277 -17.64 -4.63 2.46
N GLY A 278 -18.96 -4.88 2.53
CA GLY A 278 -19.76 -5.21 1.35
C GLY A 278 -19.45 -6.58 0.73
N GLU A 279 -18.83 -7.49 1.51
CA GLU A 279 -18.48 -8.86 1.11
C GLU A 279 -17.57 -8.93 -0.13
N VAL A 280 -16.78 -7.87 -0.41
CA VAL A 280 -15.94 -7.79 -1.62
C VAL A 280 -14.84 -8.88 -1.65
N GLY A 281 -14.44 -9.43 -0.50
CA GLY A 281 -13.52 -10.55 -0.42
C GLY A 281 -14.07 -11.88 -0.96
N CYS A 282 -15.38 -11.97 -1.20
CA CYS A 282 -16.05 -13.15 -1.77
C CYS A 282 -16.23 -13.08 -3.29
N LEU A 283 -15.83 -11.99 -3.94
CA LEU A 283 -16.01 -11.78 -5.37
C LEU A 283 -15.14 -12.72 -6.21
N LEU A 284 -15.70 -13.17 -7.32
CA LEU A 284 -14.95 -13.88 -8.36
C LEU A 284 -14.36 -12.84 -9.32
N LEU A 285 -13.03 -12.76 -9.38
CA LEU A 285 -12.31 -11.73 -10.12
C LEU A 285 -11.77 -12.24 -11.48
N ASP A 286 -12.20 -13.43 -11.93
CA ASP A 286 -11.71 -14.07 -13.16
C ASP A 286 -11.89 -13.20 -14.40
N ASP A 287 -12.97 -12.42 -14.46
CA ASP A 287 -13.28 -11.53 -15.59
C ASP A 287 -12.41 -10.26 -15.60
N LEU A 288 -11.76 -9.93 -14.48
CA LEU A 288 -10.95 -8.70 -14.34
C LEU A 288 -9.77 -8.71 -15.31
N GLU A 289 -9.13 -9.87 -15.52
CA GLU A 289 -8.02 -10.00 -16.46
C GLU A 289 -8.46 -9.61 -17.88
N VAL A 290 -9.62 -10.09 -18.33
CA VAL A 290 -10.16 -9.81 -19.67
C VAL A 290 -10.47 -8.31 -19.86
N LEU A 291 -10.86 -7.63 -18.79
CA LEU A 291 -11.19 -6.20 -18.84
C LEU A 291 -9.94 -5.31 -18.90
N LEU A 292 -8.81 -5.78 -18.34
CA LEU A 292 -7.59 -4.99 -18.21
C LEU A 292 -6.59 -5.21 -19.36
N PHE A 293 -6.76 -6.24 -20.17
CA PHE A 293 -5.92 -6.59 -21.32
C PHE A 293 -6.69 -6.46 -22.64
#